data_3cbf7edb71b5740e4e9d0e0cd203def3
#
_entry.id   3cbf7edb71b5740e4e9d0e0cd203def3
#
_cell.length_a   1.000
_cell.length_b   1.000
_cell.length_c   1.000
_cell.angle_alpha   90.00
_cell.angle_beta   90.00
_cell.angle_gamma   90.00
#
_symmetry.space_group_name_H-M   'P 1'
#
loop_
_entity.id
_entity.type
_entity.pdbx_description
1 polymer ?
#
loop_
_entity_poly.entity_id
_entity_poly.type
_entity_poly.pdbx_seq_one_letter_code
_entity_poly.pdbx_strand_id
1 'polypeptide(L)'
;PYGRGGSPLQNLIKLKHQDTILSAIKCSETIDGGDIYLKKSLNLNGSAEEIFIRCNELMEKMIFEIVKKNPKPIPQNGNIVSFKRRKPYESDLNNCKNGDLQEWFDQIRMLDAEGYPFAFIEINGLKLQFRRVNKRSDGLIADVYISKIEE
;
A
#
# COMPACT_ATOMS: atom_id res chain seq x y z
N PRO A 1 -10.20 11.18 8.17
CA PRO A 1 -10.34 9.97 9.01
C PRO A 1 -10.54 8.67 8.22
N TYR A 2 -10.49 8.71 6.87
CA TYR A 2 -10.56 7.55 6.01
C TYR A 2 -9.21 6.82 5.94
N GLY A 3 -9.20 5.48 6.14
CA GLY A 3 -8.01 4.66 6.04
C GLY A 3 -7.10 4.65 7.27
N ARG A 4 -7.65 4.87 8.47
CA ARG A 4 -6.91 4.68 9.73
C ARG A 4 -6.54 3.21 9.92
N GLY A 5 -5.42 2.94 10.60
CA GLY A 5 -5.03 1.60 11.04
C GLY A 5 -4.02 0.90 10.15
N GLY A 6 -4.19 -0.41 9.92
CA GLY A 6 -3.17 -1.25 9.32
C GLY A 6 -3.15 -1.29 7.80
N SER A 7 -1.95 -1.40 7.20
CA SER A 7 -1.73 -1.63 5.77
C SER A 7 -2.53 -0.68 4.85
N PRO A 8 -2.49 0.65 5.07
CA PRO A 8 -3.36 1.59 4.34
C PRO A 8 -3.12 1.55 2.83
N LEU A 9 -1.88 1.50 2.37
CA LEU A 9 -1.54 1.45 0.95
C LEU A 9 -2.19 0.24 0.26
N GLN A 10 -1.97 -0.95 0.83
CA GLN A 10 -2.46 -2.20 0.25
C GLN A 10 -4.00 -2.25 0.24
N ASN A 11 -4.64 -1.79 1.32
CA ASN A 11 -6.09 -1.72 1.39
C ASN A 11 -6.67 -0.74 0.37
N LEU A 12 -6.06 0.43 0.18
CA LEU A 12 -6.48 1.41 -0.83
C LEU A 12 -6.38 0.85 -2.25
N ILE A 13 -5.28 0.19 -2.60
CA ILE A 13 -5.10 -0.43 -3.92
C ILE A 13 -6.14 -1.55 -4.12
N LYS A 14 -6.37 -2.39 -3.11
CA LYS A 14 -7.39 -3.45 -3.17
C LYS A 14 -8.80 -2.88 -3.37
N LEU A 15 -9.09 -1.71 -2.83
CA LEU A 15 -10.33 -0.96 -3.03
C LEU A 15 -10.36 -0.17 -4.35
N LYS A 16 -9.35 -0.34 -5.22
CA LYS A 16 -9.24 0.28 -6.55
C LYS A 16 -9.09 1.81 -6.53
N HIS A 17 -8.60 2.38 -5.43
CA HIS A 17 -8.21 3.78 -5.42
C HIS A 17 -6.98 4.00 -6.31
N GLN A 18 -7.00 5.05 -7.12
CA GLN A 18 -5.87 5.47 -7.95
C GLN A 18 -5.04 6.57 -7.28
N ASP A 19 -5.68 7.32 -6.41
CA ASP A 19 -5.09 8.41 -5.66
C ASP A 19 -5.52 8.34 -4.19
N THR A 20 -4.72 8.93 -3.33
CA THR A 20 -5.03 9.07 -1.91
C THR A 20 -4.51 10.41 -1.37
N ILE A 21 -4.78 10.66 -0.11
CA ILE A 21 -4.28 11.85 0.59
C ILE A 21 -3.27 11.40 1.66
N LEU A 22 -2.04 11.84 1.52
CA LEU A 22 -1.05 11.76 2.58
C LEU A 22 -1.32 12.88 3.59
N SER A 23 -1.51 12.51 4.86
CA SER A 23 -1.85 13.45 5.93
C SER A 23 -0.76 13.47 7.00
N ALA A 24 -0.23 14.65 7.31
CA ALA A 24 0.59 14.87 8.49
C ALA A 24 -0.34 15.17 9.67
N ILE A 25 -0.32 14.33 10.70
CA ILE A 25 -1.19 14.41 11.85
C ILE A 25 -0.40 14.58 13.15
N LYS A 26 -1.00 15.23 14.13
CA LYS A 26 -0.48 15.32 15.49
C LYS A 26 -0.54 13.96 16.15
N CYS A 27 0.51 13.56 16.89
CA CYS A 27 0.46 12.36 17.71
C CYS A 27 -0.65 12.47 18.77
N SER A 28 -1.41 11.40 18.93
CA SER A 28 -2.50 11.29 19.90
C SER A 28 -2.61 9.85 20.41
N GLU A 29 -3.37 9.62 21.47
CA GLU A 29 -3.65 8.28 22.01
C GLU A 29 -4.46 7.41 21.05
N THR A 30 -5.29 8.04 20.22
CA THR A 30 -6.08 7.33 19.21
C THR A 30 -5.24 7.09 17.97
N ILE A 31 -5.15 5.83 17.50
CA ILE A 31 -4.42 5.46 16.28
C ILE A 31 -4.95 6.28 15.10
N ASP A 32 -4.02 7.01 14.44
CA ASP A 32 -4.28 7.87 13.29
C ASP A 32 -5.42 8.89 13.51
N GLY A 33 -5.72 9.21 14.79
CA GLY A 33 -6.85 10.06 15.17
C GLY A 33 -6.50 11.51 15.44
N GLY A 34 -5.23 11.89 15.41
CA GLY A 34 -4.78 13.23 15.73
C GLY A 34 -5.21 14.31 14.74
N ASP A 35 -5.16 15.56 15.19
CA ASP A 35 -5.45 16.72 14.37
C ASP A 35 -4.48 16.82 13.18
N ILE A 36 -4.94 17.40 12.08
CA ILE A 36 -4.23 17.44 10.80
C ILE A 36 -3.45 18.75 10.70
N TYR A 37 -2.13 18.64 10.47
CA TYR A 37 -1.27 19.77 10.10
C TYR A 37 -1.36 20.09 8.60
N LEU A 38 -1.21 19.07 7.75
CA LEU A 38 -1.20 19.21 6.29
C LEU A 38 -1.80 17.98 5.61
N LYS A 39 -2.29 18.20 4.40
CA LYS A 39 -2.73 17.15 3.46
C LYS A 39 -2.13 17.38 2.08
N LYS A 40 -1.65 16.32 1.43
CA LYS A 40 -1.15 16.36 0.05
C LYS A 40 -1.67 15.15 -0.71
N SER A 41 -1.99 15.34 -1.99
CA SER A 41 -2.39 14.25 -2.87
C SER A 41 -1.20 13.32 -3.18
N LEU A 42 -1.43 12.03 -3.17
CA LEU A 42 -0.48 10.99 -3.51
C LEU A 42 -1.10 10.04 -4.52
N ASN A 43 -0.46 9.89 -5.68
CA ASN A 43 -0.88 8.94 -6.70
C ASN A 43 -0.41 7.52 -6.34
N LEU A 44 -1.29 6.52 -6.55
CA LEU A 44 -1.08 5.11 -6.22
C LEU A 44 -0.72 4.24 -7.44
N ASN A 45 -0.27 4.84 -8.54
CA ASN A 45 0.22 4.09 -9.69
C ASN A 45 1.61 3.50 -9.42
N GLY A 46 1.88 2.34 -10.05
CA GLY A 46 3.16 1.64 -9.94
C GLY A 46 3.20 0.63 -8.79
N SER A 47 4.39 0.16 -8.47
CA SER A 47 4.68 -0.76 -7.37
C SER A 47 4.58 -0.05 -6.01
N ALA A 48 4.52 -0.84 -4.93
CA ALA A 48 4.55 -0.29 -3.57
C ALA A 48 5.84 0.52 -3.33
N GLU A 49 6.98 0.05 -3.85
CA GLU A 49 8.26 0.76 -3.72
C GLU A 49 8.25 2.13 -4.40
N GLU A 50 7.75 2.22 -5.63
CA GLU A 50 7.62 3.48 -6.36
C GLU A 50 6.66 4.45 -5.65
N ILE A 51 5.59 3.94 -5.06
CA ILE A 51 4.66 4.74 -4.27
C ILE A 51 5.33 5.23 -2.98
N PHE A 52 6.13 4.40 -2.29
CA PHE A 52 6.87 4.81 -1.10
C PHE A 52 7.94 5.84 -1.41
N ILE A 53 8.63 5.75 -2.55
CA ILE A 53 9.58 6.79 -2.99
C ILE A 53 8.87 8.13 -3.14
N ARG A 54 7.75 8.17 -3.88
CA ARG A 54 6.93 9.40 -4.02
C ARG A 54 6.39 9.90 -2.68
N CYS A 55 6.00 8.97 -1.80
CA CYS A 55 5.54 9.31 -0.46
C CYS A 55 6.65 9.99 0.35
N ASN A 56 7.89 9.47 0.31
CA ASN A 56 9.03 10.04 1.01
C ASN A 56 9.36 11.46 0.52
N GLU A 57 9.40 11.68 -0.79
CA GLU A 57 9.59 13.03 -1.36
C GLU A 57 8.49 14.02 -0.90
N LEU A 58 7.27 13.53 -0.79
CA LEU A 58 6.15 14.34 -0.36
C LEU A 58 6.21 14.64 1.14
N MET A 59 6.61 13.65 1.95
CA MET A 59 6.82 13.82 3.39
C MET A 59 7.91 14.84 3.70
N GLU A 60 9.04 14.80 2.98
CA GLU A 60 10.11 15.79 3.13
C GLU A 60 9.59 17.23 2.94
N LYS A 61 8.85 17.45 1.84
CA LYS A 61 8.23 18.75 1.56
C LYS A 61 7.22 19.17 2.63
N MET A 62 6.44 18.23 3.16
CA MET A 62 5.46 18.48 4.21
C MET A 62 6.14 18.83 5.54
N ILE A 63 7.21 18.13 5.92
CA ILE A 63 8.01 18.42 7.11
C ILE A 63 8.59 19.82 7.02
N PHE A 64 9.22 20.17 5.89
CA PHE A 64 9.76 21.52 5.68
C PHE A 64 8.68 22.60 5.79
N GLU A 65 7.51 22.37 5.21
CA GLU A 65 6.36 23.30 5.26
C GLU A 65 5.86 23.48 6.70
N ILE A 66 5.74 22.39 7.48
CA ILE A 66 5.31 22.44 8.88
C ILE A 66 6.32 23.22 9.73
N VAL A 67 7.60 22.93 9.60
CA VAL A 67 8.67 23.62 10.37
C VAL A 67 8.70 25.11 10.04
N LYS A 68 8.61 25.46 8.75
CA LYS A 68 8.69 26.86 8.30
C LYS A 68 7.45 27.69 8.66
N LYS A 69 6.25 27.12 8.50
CA LYS A 69 4.98 27.85 8.66
C LYS A 69 4.33 27.69 10.04
N ASN A 70 4.76 26.68 10.80
CA ASN A 70 4.17 26.29 12.08
C ASN A 70 2.62 26.33 12.08
N PRO A 71 1.96 25.60 11.15
CA PRO A 71 0.50 25.66 11.03
C PRO A 71 -0.16 25.10 12.29
N LYS A 72 -1.27 25.70 12.69
CA LYS A 72 -2.11 25.13 13.75
C LYS A 72 -2.83 23.89 13.20
N PRO A 73 -2.74 22.74 13.89
CA PRO A 73 -3.46 21.55 13.44
C PRO A 73 -4.97 21.74 13.63
N ILE A 74 -5.76 21.14 12.75
CA ILE A 74 -7.22 21.18 12.77
C ILE A 74 -7.81 19.80 13.01
N PRO A 75 -8.91 19.65 13.75
CA PRO A 75 -9.57 18.36 13.97
C PRO A 75 -9.93 17.66 12.68
N GLN A 76 -9.81 16.32 12.67
CA GLN A 76 -10.31 15.51 11.58
C GLN A 76 -11.85 15.60 11.51
N ASN A 77 -12.38 15.69 10.29
CA ASN A 77 -13.82 15.73 10.04
C ASN A 77 -14.21 14.63 9.03
N GLY A 78 -15.41 14.07 9.17
CA GLY A 78 -15.97 13.04 8.32
C GLY A 78 -16.07 11.66 9.00
N ASN A 79 -16.61 10.70 8.26
CA ASN A 79 -16.79 9.33 8.77
C ASN A 79 -15.46 8.63 8.95
N ILE A 80 -15.28 7.97 10.09
CA ILE A 80 -14.09 7.18 10.41
C ILE A 80 -14.20 5.84 9.69
N VAL A 81 -13.20 5.54 8.85
CA VAL A 81 -13.02 4.23 8.22
C VAL A 81 -11.68 3.68 8.66
N SER A 82 -11.68 2.51 9.28
CA SER A 82 -10.46 1.85 9.77
C SER A 82 -10.15 0.61 8.95
N PHE A 83 -8.87 0.46 8.60
CA PHE A 83 -8.37 -0.72 7.89
C PHE A 83 -7.74 -1.71 8.87
N LYS A 84 -7.98 -3.00 8.64
CA LYS A 84 -7.28 -4.07 9.35
C LYS A 84 -5.89 -4.26 8.75
N ARG A 85 -4.91 -4.57 9.62
CA ARG A 85 -3.58 -4.98 9.17
C ARG A 85 -3.69 -6.31 8.41
N ARG A 86 -3.13 -6.34 7.23
CA ARG A 86 -3.07 -7.55 6.40
C ARG A 86 -2.21 -8.63 7.07
N LYS A 87 -2.58 -9.87 6.82
CA LYS A 87 -1.88 -11.06 7.28
C LYS A 87 -1.04 -11.66 6.13
N PRO A 88 0.06 -12.38 6.42
CA PRO A 88 0.91 -12.99 5.38
C PRO A 88 0.15 -13.87 4.38
N TYR A 89 -0.81 -14.67 4.84
CA TYR A 89 -1.61 -15.54 3.97
C TYR A 89 -2.49 -14.78 2.95
N GLU A 90 -2.77 -13.51 3.21
CA GLU A 90 -3.52 -12.66 2.27
C GLU A 90 -2.67 -12.25 1.06
N SER A 91 -1.37 -12.62 1.04
CA SER A 91 -0.46 -12.40 -0.09
C SER A 91 -0.48 -13.57 -1.09
N ASP A 92 -1.19 -14.66 -0.79
CA ASP A 92 -1.40 -15.78 -1.70
C ASP A 92 -2.32 -15.37 -2.86
N LEU A 93 -1.82 -15.53 -4.10
CA LEU A 93 -2.55 -15.19 -5.32
C LEU A 93 -3.75 -16.13 -5.58
N ASN A 94 -3.78 -17.31 -4.95
CA ASN A 94 -4.94 -18.19 -5.00
C ASN A 94 -6.18 -17.56 -4.33
N ASN A 95 -6.01 -16.53 -3.51
CA ASN A 95 -7.11 -15.76 -2.93
C ASN A 95 -7.73 -14.74 -3.92
N CYS A 96 -7.09 -14.51 -5.06
CA CYS A 96 -7.63 -13.64 -6.10
C CYS A 96 -8.74 -14.35 -6.87
N LYS A 97 -9.68 -13.57 -7.41
CA LYS A 97 -10.77 -14.14 -8.23
C LYS A 97 -10.22 -14.80 -9.50
N ASN A 98 -10.81 -15.90 -9.87
CA ASN A 98 -10.42 -16.67 -11.07
C ASN A 98 -10.41 -15.79 -12.32
N GLY A 99 -9.23 -15.73 -12.98
CA GLY A 99 -9.06 -15.05 -14.27
C GLY A 99 -9.03 -13.52 -14.21
N ASP A 100 -9.10 -12.88 -13.04
CA ASP A 100 -8.99 -11.41 -12.93
C ASP A 100 -7.52 -10.96 -12.94
N LEU A 101 -7.00 -10.70 -14.14
CA LEU A 101 -5.64 -10.18 -14.32
C LEU A 101 -5.41 -8.84 -13.62
N GLN A 102 -6.45 -8.00 -13.47
CA GLN A 102 -6.31 -6.74 -12.76
C GLN A 102 -6.13 -6.97 -11.26
N GLU A 103 -6.83 -7.94 -10.69
CA GLU A 103 -6.67 -8.29 -9.28
C GLU A 103 -5.28 -8.87 -9.01
N TRP A 104 -4.78 -9.74 -9.88
CA TRP A 104 -3.41 -10.26 -9.82
C TRP A 104 -2.37 -9.16 -9.91
N PHE A 105 -2.53 -8.26 -10.89
CA PHE A 105 -1.65 -7.11 -11.04
C PHE A 105 -1.58 -6.26 -9.77
N ASP A 106 -2.75 -5.90 -9.22
CA ASP A 106 -2.84 -5.08 -8.01
C ASP A 106 -2.27 -5.81 -6.79
N GLN A 107 -2.52 -7.12 -6.66
CA GLN A 107 -2.01 -7.93 -5.56
C GLN A 107 -0.48 -8.04 -5.60
N ILE A 108 0.14 -8.20 -6.77
CA ILE A 108 1.59 -8.27 -6.90
C ILE A 108 2.20 -6.88 -6.65
N ARG A 109 1.75 -5.84 -7.37
CA ARG A 109 2.37 -4.51 -7.28
C ARG A 109 2.27 -3.85 -5.90
N MET A 110 1.17 -4.09 -5.17
CA MET A 110 0.98 -3.48 -3.84
C MET A 110 1.86 -4.10 -2.75
N LEU A 111 2.49 -5.23 -3.02
CA LEU A 111 3.39 -5.95 -2.12
C LEU A 111 4.86 -5.87 -2.60
N ASP A 112 5.11 -5.29 -3.77
CA ASP A 112 6.44 -5.19 -4.37
C ASP A 112 7.19 -3.98 -3.81
N ALA A 113 7.71 -4.16 -2.60
CA ALA A 113 8.62 -3.25 -1.93
C ALA A 113 9.53 -4.04 -0.99
N GLU A 114 10.73 -3.53 -0.73
CA GLU A 114 11.66 -4.13 0.21
C GLU A 114 11.05 -4.19 1.62
N GLY A 115 11.25 -5.30 2.32
CA GLY A 115 10.73 -5.53 3.67
C GLY A 115 9.25 -5.94 3.74
N TYR A 116 8.57 -6.08 2.59
CA TYR A 116 7.20 -6.60 2.52
C TYR A 116 7.16 -8.07 2.09
N PRO A 117 6.18 -8.87 2.58
CA PRO A 117 5.95 -10.21 2.08
C PRO A 117 5.38 -10.14 0.66
N PHE A 118 6.15 -10.61 -0.34
CA PHE A 118 5.72 -10.62 -1.74
C PHE A 118 4.48 -11.46 -1.97
N ALA A 119 3.74 -11.14 -3.04
CA ALA A 119 2.68 -12.01 -3.54
C ALA A 119 3.26 -13.36 -3.95
N PHE A 120 2.58 -14.45 -3.64
CA PHE A 120 3.09 -15.80 -3.88
C PHE A 120 2.01 -16.79 -4.30
N ILE A 121 2.45 -17.93 -4.81
CA ILE A 121 1.69 -19.17 -4.95
C ILE A 121 2.53 -20.30 -4.37
N GLU A 122 1.90 -21.22 -3.67
CA GLU A 122 2.52 -22.48 -3.24
C GLU A 122 1.98 -23.64 -4.06
N ILE A 123 2.89 -24.38 -4.70
CA ILE A 123 2.54 -25.50 -5.55
C ILE A 123 3.64 -26.58 -5.50
N ASN A 124 3.25 -27.84 -5.35
CA ASN A 124 4.16 -28.99 -5.38
C ASN A 124 5.38 -28.86 -4.45
N GLY A 125 5.18 -28.32 -3.23
CA GLY A 125 6.26 -28.13 -2.26
C GLY A 125 7.19 -26.93 -2.58
N LEU A 126 6.84 -26.13 -3.57
CA LEU A 126 7.57 -24.92 -3.96
C LEU A 126 6.74 -23.67 -3.69
N LYS A 127 7.43 -22.60 -3.32
CA LYS A 127 6.89 -21.24 -3.17
C LYS A 127 7.42 -20.38 -4.30
N LEU A 128 6.50 -19.82 -5.09
CA LEU A 128 6.75 -18.90 -6.19
C LEU A 128 6.38 -17.49 -5.74
N GLN A 129 7.35 -16.61 -5.60
CA GLN A 129 7.15 -15.21 -5.22
C GLN A 129 7.26 -14.31 -6.44
N PHE A 130 6.28 -13.41 -6.62
CA PHE A 130 6.15 -12.55 -7.80
C PHE A 130 6.54 -11.12 -7.50
N ARG A 131 7.31 -10.51 -8.41
CA ARG A 131 7.80 -9.14 -8.32
C ARG A 131 7.76 -8.47 -9.70
N ARG A 132 7.91 -7.13 -9.73
CA ARG A 132 8.07 -6.32 -10.94
C ARG A 132 7.04 -6.63 -12.03
N VAL A 133 5.78 -6.76 -11.61
CA VAL A 133 4.69 -7.07 -12.53
C VAL A 133 4.42 -5.91 -13.49
N ASN A 134 4.25 -6.25 -14.77
CA ASN A 134 3.89 -5.33 -15.83
C ASN A 134 2.71 -5.88 -16.64
N LYS A 135 1.82 -4.98 -17.05
CA LYS A 135 0.71 -5.31 -17.95
C LYS A 135 1.18 -5.42 -19.39
N ARG A 136 0.61 -6.38 -20.11
CA ARG A 136 0.65 -6.51 -21.55
C ARG A 136 -0.77 -6.49 -22.11
N SER A 137 -0.90 -6.42 -23.43
CA SER A 137 -2.22 -6.39 -24.10
C SER A 137 -3.10 -7.59 -23.76
N ASP A 138 -2.50 -8.75 -23.52
CA ASP A 138 -3.15 -10.04 -23.35
C ASP A 138 -2.78 -10.75 -22.03
N GLY A 139 -1.99 -10.12 -21.16
CA GLY A 139 -1.54 -10.77 -19.94
C GLY A 139 -0.70 -9.91 -19.01
N LEU A 140 -0.01 -10.58 -18.10
CA LEU A 140 0.95 -10.01 -17.17
C LEU A 140 2.32 -10.65 -17.37
N ILE A 141 3.37 -9.84 -17.23
CA ILE A 141 4.74 -10.32 -17.10
C ILE A 141 5.22 -9.95 -15.69
N ALA A 142 5.87 -10.90 -15.01
CA ALA A 142 6.46 -10.67 -13.71
C ALA A 142 7.73 -11.49 -13.55
N ASP A 143 8.63 -11.05 -12.67
CA ASP A 143 9.74 -11.87 -12.23
C ASP A 143 9.25 -12.84 -11.15
N VAL A 144 9.80 -14.04 -11.16
CA VAL A 144 9.44 -15.09 -10.20
C VAL A 144 10.69 -15.62 -9.50
N TYR A 145 10.67 -15.59 -8.16
CA TYR A 145 11.66 -16.25 -7.33
C TYR A 145 11.06 -17.55 -6.79
N ILE A 146 11.76 -18.69 -7.04
CA ILE A 146 11.27 -20.01 -6.67
C ILE A 146 12.13 -20.55 -5.53
N SER A 147 11.50 -20.95 -4.42
CA SER A 147 12.16 -21.59 -3.28
C SER A 147 11.38 -22.83 -2.84
N LYS A 148 12.02 -23.68 -2.03
CA LYS A 148 11.29 -24.73 -1.30
C LYS A 148 10.46 -24.08 -0.20
N ILE A 149 9.31 -24.68 0.12
CA ILE A 149 8.55 -24.33 1.32
C ILE A 149 9.36 -24.82 2.51
N GLU A 150 9.71 -23.92 3.42
CA GLU A 150 10.34 -24.30 4.71
C GLU A 150 9.26 -24.96 5.58
N GLU A 151 9.59 -26.12 6.14
CA GLU A 151 8.75 -26.87 7.08
C GLU A 151 8.64 -26.17 8.44
#